data_86c34c036b4b2abe783c1cbdf4196ef1
#
_entry.id   86c34c036b4b2abe783c1cbdf4196ef1
#
_cell.length_a   1.000
_cell.length_b   1.000
_cell.length_c   1.000
_cell.angle_alpha   90.00
_cell.angle_beta   90.00
_cell.angle_gamma   90.00
#
_symmetry.space_group_name_H-M   'P 1'
#
loop_
_entity.id
_entity.type
_entity.pdbx_description
1 polymer ?
#
loop_
_entity_poly.entity_id
_entity_poly.type
_entity_poly.pdbx_seq_one_letter_code
_entity_poly.pdbx_strand_id
1 'polypeptide(L)'
;MNFVTNEKLTIVGAAGMIGSNMAQTAIMMGLTPNICLYDPYAPGLEGVAEELFHCGFEGVNVTFTSDIKEALTGAKYIVNSGGAARKAGMTREDLLKGNAAIAEEFGKNVKQYCPDVKHIVVIFNPADITGLITLLYSGLKPGQVTTLAALDSTRLRSELAKHFGVSMDAVENCRTYGGHGEQMAVFASTAKVNGKHESRSEERFSRNAE
;
A
#
# COMPACT_ATOMS: atom_id res chain seq x y z
N MET A 1 8.72 22.62 -6.71
CA MET A 1 8.23 21.38 -7.40
C MET A 1 6.91 21.64 -8.08
N ASN A 2 6.60 20.93 -9.19
CA ASN A 2 5.25 20.97 -9.76
C ASN A 2 4.48 19.78 -9.17
N PHE A 3 3.36 20.06 -8.51
CA PHE A 3 2.53 19.05 -7.89
C PHE A 3 1.36 18.63 -8.79
N VAL A 4 0.99 17.34 -8.73
CA VAL A 4 -0.15 16.77 -9.48
C VAL A 4 -1.48 17.37 -8.99
N THR A 5 -1.58 17.61 -7.68
CA THR A 5 -2.75 18.22 -7.04
C THR A 5 -2.32 19.05 -5.83
N ASN A 6 -3.20 19.92 -5.35
CA ASN A 6 -3.02 20.67 -4.08
C ASN A 6 -3.90 20.09 -2.95
N GLU A 7 -4.52 18.95 -3.17
CA GLU A 7 -5.44 18.34 -2.20
C GLU A 7 -4.68 17.61 -1.08
N LYS A 8 -5.28 17.56 0.11
CA LYS A 8 -4.69 16.90 1.27
C LYS A 8 -4.60 15.39 1.06
N LEU A 9 -3.39 14.84 1.22
CA LEU A 9 -3.10 13.41 1.34
C LEU A 9 -2.84 13.08 2.80
N THR A 10 -3.60 12.17 3.37
CA THR A 10 -3.37 11.66 4.73
C THR A 10 -2.73 10.27 4.67
N ILE A 11 -1.63 10.10 5.39
CA ILE A 11 -0.94 8.81 5.57
C ILE A 11 -1.31 8.29 6.97
N VAL A 12 -2.05 7.19 7.01
CA VAL A 12 -2.45 6.49 8.24
C VAL A 12 -1.46 5.36 8.51
N GLY A 13 -0.97 5.27 9.75
CA GLY A 13 0.12 4.38 10.14
C GLY A 13 1.49 4.98 9.79
N ALA A 14 1.61 6.31 9.89
CA ALA A 14 2.78 7.05 9.42
C ALA A 14 4.04 6.84 10.26
N ALA A 15 3.91 6.44 11.53
CA ALA A 15 5.06 6.08 12.38
C ALA A 15 5.72 4.75 11.98
N GLY A 16 5.02 3.92 11.17
CA GLY A 16 5.56 2.67 10.65
C GLY A 16 6.47 2.87 9.42
N MET A 17 7.33 1.88 9.16
CA MET A 17 8.27 1.92 8.02
C MET A 17 7.58 2.13 6.67
N ILE A 18 6.41 1.53 6.45
CA ILE A 18 5.67 1.67 5.20
C ILE A 18 5.10 3.08 5.09
N GLY A 19 4.41 3.55 6.12
CA GLY A 19 3.77 4.86 6.12
C GLY A 19 4.78 6.01 5.96
N SER A 20 5.87 5.99 6.71
CA SER A 20 6.93 7.01 6.61
C SER A 20 7.56 7.05 5.21
N ASN A 21 7.88 5.89 4.65
CA ASN A 21 8.44 5.79 3.30
C ASN A 21 7.45 6.30 2.23
N MET A 22 6.16 5.99 2.37
CA MET A 22 5.13 6.47 1.45
C MET A 22 4.94 7.98 1.51
N ALA A 23 5.02 8.58 2.70
CA ALA A 23 4.96 10.03 2.87
C ALA A 23 6.12 10.71 2.12
N GLN A 24 7.35 10.27 2.34
CA GLN A 24 8.52 10.79 1.65
C GLN A 24 8.42 10.58 0.12
N THR A 25 8.02 9.39 -0.32
CA THR A 25 7.87 9.08 -1.74
C THR A 25 6.82 9.96 -2.40
N ALA A 26 5.67 10.19 -1.75
CA ALA A 26 4.62 11.06 -2.27
C ALA A 26 5.11 12.49 -2.51
N ILE A 27 5.94 13.01 -1.61
CA ILE A 27 6.59 14.32 -1.76
C ILE A 27 7.57 14.29 -2.94
N MET A 28 8.48 13.31 -2.98
CA MET A 28 9.51 13.20 -4.03
C MET A 28 8.90 13.04 -5.42
N MET A 29 7.75 12.36 -5.53
CA MET A 29 7.01 12.22 -6.77
C MET A 29 6.17 13.46 -7.13
N GLY A 30 6.12 14.48 -6.27
CA GLY A 30 5.34 15.68 -6.50
C GLY A 30 3.83 15.43 -6.54
N LEU A 31 3.32 14.47 -5.74
CA LEU A 31 1.88 14.16 -5.77
C LEU A 31 1.04 15.30 -5.22
N THR A 32 1.37 15.79 -4.04
CA THR A 32 0.74 16.96 -3.41
C THR A 32 1.69 17.64 -2.45
N PRO A 33 1.60 18.97 -2.25
CA PRO A 33 2.35 19.65 -1.22
C PRO A 33 1.74 19.47 0.19
N ASN A 34 0.50 19.00 0.32
CA ASN A 34 -0.22 18.94 1.59
C ASN A 34 -0.30 17.51 2.12
N ILE A 35 0.65 17.14 2.98
CA ILE A 35 0.75 15.83 3.60
C ILE A 35 0.35 15.92 5.07
N CYS A 36 -0.55 15.03 5.50
CA CYS A 36 -0.88 14.84 6.92
C CYS A 36 -0.45 13.43 7.36
N LEU A 37 0.38 13.36 8.36
CA LEU A 37 0.82 12.12 8.99
C LEU A 37 -0.09 11.81 10.17
N TYR A 38 -0.59 10.60 10.24
CA TYR A 38 -1.39 10.12 11.37
C TYR A 38 -0.87 8.79 11.89
N ASP A 39 -0.68 8.74 13.20
CA ASP A 39 -0.44 7.50 13.92
C ASP A 39 -0.88 7.66 15.38
N PRO A 40 -1.53 6.65 16.00
CA PRO A 40 -1.83 6.71 17.43
C PRO A 40 -0.57 6.69 18.32
N TYR A 41 0.58 6.29 17.79
CA TYR A 41 1.87 6.29 18.48
C TYR A 41 2.60 7.63 18.26
N ALA A 42 2.25 8.64 19.08
CA ALA A 42 2.77 10.00 18.95
C ALA A 42 4.31 10.14 18.94
N PRO A 43 5.09 9.46 19.79
CA PRO A 43 6.55 9.63 19.79
C PRO A 43 7.20 9.18 18.48
N GLY A 44 6.74 8.08 17.88
CA GLY A 44 7.24 7.63 16.58
C GLY A 44 6.81 8.57 15.45
N LEU A 45 5.64 9.17 15.57
CA LEU A 45 5.10 10.09 14.57
C LEU A 45 5.89 11.41 14.53
N GLU A 46 6.25 11.96 15.68
CA GLU A 46 7.14 13.14 15.78
C GLU A 46 8.47 12.90 15.08
N GLY A 47 9.11 11.74 15.35
CA GLY A 47 10.37 11.39 14.70
C GLY A 47 10.28 11.36 13.19
N VAL A 48 9.21 10.78 12.62
CA VAL A 48 8.99 10.77 11.16
C VAL A 48 8.75 12.18 10.62
N ALA A 49 7.99 13.01 11.32
CA ALA A 49 7.75 14.39 10.90
C ALA A 49 9.06 15.21 10.87
N GLU A 50 9.89 15.08 11.90
CA GLU A 50 11.20 15.73 11.97
C GLU A 50 12.12 15.26 10.83
N GLU A 51 12.20 13.97 10.54
CA GLU A 51 12.98 13.45 9.42
C GLU A 51 12.53 14.05 8.08
N LEU A 52 11.22 14.23 7.87
CA LEU A 52 10.70 14.87 6.65
C LEU A 52 11.01 16.38 6.60
N PHE A 53 10.97 17.07 7.74
CA PHE A 53 11.37 18.49 7.81
C PHE A 53 12.86 18.64 7.51
N HIS A 54 13.71 17.75 8.01
CA HIS A 54 15.16 17.76 7.76
C HIS A 54 15.50 17.49 6.28
N CYS A 55 14.62 16.82 5.52
CA CYS A 55 14.80 16.68 4.07
C CYS A 55 14.74 18.01 3.29
N GLY A 56 14.23 19.09 3.89
CA GLY A 56 14.23 20.42 3.30
C GLY A 56 13.41 20.53 2.01
N PHE A 57 12.31 19.81 1.87
CA PHE A 57 11.44 19.89 0.69
C PHE A 57 10.78 21.27 0.59
N GLU A 58 11.08 22.02 -0.49
CA GLU A 58 10.52 23.35 -0.70
C GLU A 58 9.07 23.30 -1.18
N GLY A 59 8.24 24.19 -0.60
CA GLY A 59 6.83 24.32 -0.98
C GLY A 59 5.94 23.17 -0.51
N VAL A 60 6.39 22.38 0.46
CA VAL A 60 5.64 21.26 1.06
C VAL A 60 5.19 21.64 2.46
N ASN A 61 3.93 21.33 2.76
CA ASN A 61 3.31 21.48 4.07
C ASN A 61 3.08 20.09 4.66
N VAL A 62 3.91 19.71 5.63
CA VAL A 62 3.76 18.46 6.38
C VAL A 62 3.16 18.79 7.74
N THR A 63 2.03 18.17 8.04
CA THR A 63 1.39 18.21 9.35
C THR A 63 1.36 16.81 9.95
N PHE A 64 1.30 16.70 11.29
CA PHE A 64 1.18 15.41 11.95
C PHE A 64 0.26 15.51 13.17
N THR A 65 -0.47 14.45 13.45
CA THR A 65 -1.42 14.40 14.56
C THR A 65 -1.72 12.97 14.97
N SER A 66 -2.03 12.76 16.25
CA SER A 66 -2.58 11.48 16.76
C SER A 66 -4.10 11.53 16.94
N ASP A 67 -4.76 12.60 16.50
CA ASP A 67 -6.23 12.70 16.43
C ASP A 67 -6.71 12.31 15.03
N ILE A 68 -7.45 11.20 14.96
CA ILE A 68 -7.99 10.68 13.69
C ILE A 68 -8.98 11.66 13.03
N LYS A 69 -9.74 12.41 13.80
CA LYS A 69 -10.66 13.42 13.28
C LYS A 69 -9.90 14.54 12.58
N GLU A 70 -8.85 15.07 13.20
CA GLU A 70 -7.99 16.08 12.62
C GLU A 70 -7.30 15.57 11.34
N ALA A 71 -6.77 14.35 11.41
CA ALA A 71 -6.11 13.71 10.28
C ALA A 71 -7.01 13.56 9.06
N LEU A 72 -8.25 13.11 9.26
CA LEU A 72 -9.20 12.84 8.18
C LEU A 72 -9.94 14.07 7.68
N THR A 73 -10.13 15.10 8.51
CA THR A 73 -10.83 16.32 8.09
C THR A 73 -10.13 16.96 6.89
N GLY A 74 -10.88 17.13 5.79
CA GLY A 74 -10.39 17.70 4.54
C GLY A 74 -9.51 16.78 3.69
N ALA A 75 -9.26 15.54 4.11
CA ALA A 75 -8.51 14.57 3.31
C ALA A 75 -9.27 14.23 2.02
N LYS A 76 -8.58 14.28 0.89
CA LYS A 76 -9.10 13.85 -0.42
C LYS A 76 -8.49 12.54 -0.89
N TYR A 77 -7.29 12.25 -0.44
CA TYR A 77 -6.60 10.99 -0.67
C TYR A 77 -6.08 10.44 0.65
N ILE A 78 -6.18 9.14 0.82
CA ILE A 78 -5.70 8.46 2.02
C ILE A 78 -4.90 7.22 1.61
N VAL A 79 -3.73 7.06 2.22
CA VAL A 79 -2.99 5.81 2.21
C VAL A 79 -3.03 5.24 3.62
N ASN A 80 -3.61 4.05 3.79
CA ASN A 80 -3.73 3.40 5.09
C ASN A 80 -2.83 2.16 5.18
N SER A 81 -1.74 2.30 5.92
CA SER A 81 -0.82 1.23 6.32
C SER A 81 -0.92 0.87 7.81
N GLY A 82 -1.90 1.44 8.51
CA GLY A 82 -2.06 1.40 9.97
C GLY A 82 -2.71 0.13 10.50
N GLY A 83 -2.10 -1.01 10.25
CA GLY A 83 -2.52 -2.30 10.81
C GLY A 83 -1.55 -2.84 11.85
N ALA A 84 -2.00 -3.80 12.67
CA ALA A 84 -1.12 -4.53 13.57
C ALA A 84 -0.22 -5.49 12.79
N ALA A 85 1.07 -5.50 13.13
CA ALA A 85 2.01 -6.49 12.61
C ALA A 85 1.82 -7.84 13.33
N ARG A 86 2.06 -8.94 12.61
CA ARG A 86 2.03 -10.28 13.21
C ARG A 86 3.15 -10.42 14.24
N LYS A 87 2.79 -10.77 15.47
CA LYS A 87 3.74 -11.05 16.55
C LYS A 87 4.05 -12.55 16.64
N ALA A 88 5.17 -12.91 17.25
CA ALA A 88 5.49 -14.30 17.53
C ALA A 88 4.36 -14.95 18.36
N GLY A 89 3.93 -16.16 17.96
CA GLY A 89 2.84 -16.89 18.60
C GLY A 89 1.41 -16.51 18.11
N MET A 90 1.24 -15.44 17.33
CA MET A 90 -0.07 -15.12 16.74
C MET A 90 -0.38 -16.02 15.56
N THR A 91 -1.60 -16.53 15.51
CA THR A 91 -2.14 -17.21 14.33
C THR A 91 -2.47 -16.21 13.22
N ARG A 92 -2.69 -16.68 11.98
CA ARG A 92 -3.21 -15.83 10.90
C ARG A 92 -4.62 -15.33 11.20
N GLU A 93 -5.41 -16.15 11.90
CA GLU A 93 -6.79 -15.81 12.29
C GLU A 93 -6.82 -14.70 13.34
N ASP A 94 -5.92 -14.73 14.34
CA ASP A 94 -5.82 -13.65 15.34
C ASP A 94 -5.46 -12.33 14.70
N LEU A 95 -4.50 -12.33 13.75
CA LEU A 95 -4.13 -11.15 12.99
C LEU A 95 -5.31 -10.63 12.16
N LEU A 96 -6.05 -11.53 11.49
CA LEU A 96 -7.22 -11.18 10.71
C LEU A 96 -8.29 -10.50 11.58
N LYS A 97 -8.63 -11.08 12.73
CA LYS A 97 -9.64 -10.51 13.65
C LYS A 97 -9.23 -9.11 14.14
N GLY A 98 -7.98 -8.95 14.55
CA GLY A 98 -7.45 -7.66 15.00
C GLY A 98 -7.48 -6.59 13.90
N ASN A 99 -6.98 -6.92 12.72
CA ASN A 99 -6.93 -5.97 11.61
C ASN A 99 -8.32 -5.71 10.99
N ALA A 100 -9.25 -6.66 11.06
CA ALA A 100 -10.64 -6.44 10.68
C ALA A 100 -11.31 -5.37 11.56
N ALA A 101 -11.11 -5.42 12.88
CA ALA A 101 -11.63 -4.40 13.80
C ALA A 101 -11.02 -3.02 13.52
N ILE A 102 -9.71 -2.94 13.26
CA ILE A 102 -9.04 -1.69 12.86
C ILE A 102 -9.63 -1.13 11.56
N ALA A 103 -9.87 -1.97 10.55
CA ALA A 103 -10.44 -1.57 9.28
C ALA A 103 -11.90 -1.08 9.42
N GLU A 104 -12.68 -1.72 10.28
CA GLU A 104 -14.05 -1.32 10.61
C GLU A 104 -14.09 0.06 11.25
N GLU A 105 -13.29 0.26 12.30
CA GLU A 105 -13.17 1.55 13.00
C GLU A 105 -12.71 2.65 12.04
N PHE A 106 -11.67 2.38 11.25
CA PHE A 106 -11.19 3.31 10.24
C PHE A 106 -12.28 3.67 9.22
N GLY A 107 -13.03 2.69 8.69
CA GLY A 107 -14.14 2.94 7.77
C GLY A 107 -15.23 3.83 8.39
N LYS A 108 -15.60 3.62 9.66
CA LYS A 108 -16.54 4.47 10.39
C LYS A 108 -16.02 5.91 10.52
N ASN A 109 -14.75 6.07 10.85
CA ASN A 109 -14.10 7.39 10.95
C ASN A 109 -14.08 8.11 9.59
N VAL A 110 -13.80 7.41 8.49
CA VAL A 110 -13.88 7.97 7.12
C VAL A 110 -15.29 8.47 6.85
N LYS A 111 -16.31 7.67 7.09
CA LYS A 111 -17.72 8.07 6.92
C LYS A 111 -18.09 9.33 7.69
N GLN A 112 -17.55 9.46 8.88
CA GLN A 112 -17.88 10.57 9.79
C GLN A 112 -17.11 11.86 9.47
N TYR A 113 -15.81 11.75 9.15
CA TYR A 113 -14.91 12.91 9.12
C TYR A 113 -14.45 13.32 7.71
N CYS A 114 -14.52 12.42 6.72
CA CYS A 114 -14.17 12.73 5.33
C CYS A 114 -15.04 11.96 4.31
N PRO A 115 -16.37 12.11 4.34
CA PRO A 115 -17.28 11.36 3.45
C PRO A 115 -17.08 11.70 1.96
N ASP A 116 -16.40 12.78 1.67
CA ASP A 116 -16.09 13.28 0.33
C ASP A 116 -14.66 12.94 -0.14
N VAL A 117 -13.98 12.00 0.55
CA VAL A 117 -12.69 11.48 0.11
C VAL A 117 -12.80 10.89 -1.29
N LYS A 118 -11.82 11.21 -2.14
CA LYS A 118 -11.81 10.74 -3.53
C LYS A 118 -11.32 9.32 -3.66
N HIS A 119 -10.26 8.98 -2.93
CA HIS A 119 -9.66 7.65 -3.00
C HIS A 119 -8.91 7.25 -1.75
N ILE A 120 -9.02 5.97 -1.40
CA ILE A 120 -8.30 5.33 -0.30
C ILE A 120 -7.53 4.12 -0.84
N VAL A 121 -6.25 4.02 -0.48
CA VAL A 121 -5.43 2.82 -0.70
C VAL A 121 -5.19 2.14 0.62
N VAL A 122 -5.63 0.89 0.76
CA VAL A 122 -5.43 0.08 1.98
C VAL A 122 -4.29 -0.91 1.74
N ILE A 123 -3.32 -0.95 2.66
CA ILE A 123 -2.09 -1.73 2.48
C ILE A 123 -1.92 -2.82 3.54
N PHE A 124 -2.43 -2.63 4.76
CA PHE A 124 -2.21 -3.57 5.85
C PHE A 124 -2.96 -4.90 5.68
N ASN A 125 -2.29 -5.99 6.04
CA ASN A 125 -2.75 -7.35 5.77
C ASN A 125 -3.84 -7.85 6.72
N PRO A 126 -4.76 -8.70 6.19
CA PRO A 126 -4.90 -9.12 4.80
C PRO A 126 -5.60 -8.03 3.96
N ALA A 127 -4.87 -7.41 3.05
CA ALA A 127 -5.27 -6.16 2.39
C ALA A 127 -6.63 -6.24 1.68
N ASP A 128 -6.94 -7.35 1.01
CA ASP A 128 -8.22 -7.51 0.31
C ASP A 128 -9.41 -7.51 1.28
N ILE A 129 -9.25 -8.14 2.45
CA ILE A 129 -10.30 -8.20 3.47
C ILE A 129 -10.42 -6.85 4.18
N THR A 130 -9.31 -6.25 4.59
CA THR A 130 -9.31 -4.96 5.28
C THR A 130 -9.78 -3.83 4.37
N GLY A 131 -9.47 -3.89 3.07
CA GLY A 131 -9.99 -2.99 2.06
C GLY A 131 -11.51 -3.15 1.86
N LEU A 132 -12.01 -4.37 1.79
CA LEU A 132 -13.45 -4.65 1.70
C LEU A 132 -14.19 -4.14 2.93
N ILE A 133 -13.68 -4.40 4.14
CA ILE A 133 -14.27 -3.91 5.39
C ILE A 133 -14.28 -2.37 5.40
N THR A 134 -13.16 -1.73 5.04
CA THR A 134 -13.08 -0.27 4.91
C THR A 134 -14.16 0.26 3.97
N LEU A 135 -14.34 -0.36 2.81
CA LEU A 135 -15.37 0.02 1.84
C LEU A 135 -16.79 -0.08 2.43
N LEU A 136 -17.10 -1.19 3.07
CA LEU A 136 -18.43 -1.44 3.64
C LEU A 136 -18.79 -0.44 4.74
N TYR A 137 -17.86 -0.10 5.62
CA TYR A 137 -18.12 0.78 6.76
C TYR A 137 -17.97 2.26 6.43
N SER A 138 -17.19 2.62 5.40
CA SER A 138 -17.03 4.02 4.98
C SER A 138 -18.22 4.55 4.17
N GLY A 139 -19.02 3.68 3.56
CA GLY A 139 -20.11 4.07 2.68
C GLY A 139 -19.65 4.64 1.32
N LEU A 140 -18.38 4.46 0.98
CA LEU A 140 -17.81 4.87 -0.31
C LEU A 140 -18.22 3.92 -1.45
N LYS A 141 -18.01 4.35 -2.69
CA LYS A 141 -18.23 3.50 -3.87
C LYS A 141 -17.05 2.56 -4.09
N PRO A 142 -17.24 1.38 -4.68
CA PRO A 142 -16.17 0.40 -4.92
C PRO A 142 -14.91 0.96 -5.57
N GLY A 143 -15.06 1.87 -6.54
CA GLY A 143 -13.91 2.50 -7.22
C GLY A 143 -13.12 3.51 -6.37
N GLN A 144 -13.59 3.84 -5.16
CA GLN A 144 -12.91 4.79 -4.26
C GLN A 144 -12.01 4.10 -3.22
N VAL A 145 -12.07 2.78 -3.11
CA VAL A 145 -11.19 2.02 -2.21
C VAL A 145 -10.47 0.95 -3.02
N THR A 146 -9.17 0.96 -2.95
CA THR A 146 -8.30 -0.05 -3.57
C THR A 146 -7.34 -0.63 -2.54
N THR A 147 -6.79 -1.80 -2.87
CA THR A 147 -5.79 -2.46 -2.06
C THR A 147 -4.46 -2.55 -2.80
N LEU A 148 -3.35 -2.54 -2.09
CA LEU A 148 -2.03 -2.69 -2.69
C LEU A 148 -1.62 -4.17 -2.72
N ALA A 149 -1.97 -4.87 -3.80
CA ALA A 149 -1.61 -6.26 -4.05
C ALA A 149 -0.60 -6.44 -5.21
N ALA A 150 -0.27 -5.37 -5.94
CA ALA A 150 0.63 -5.43 -7.09
C ALA A 150 2.08 -5.85 -6.75
N LEU A 151 2.49 -5.80 -5.48
CA LEU A 151 3.82 -6.13 -5.02
C LEU A 151 4.23 -7.56 -5.40
N ASP A 152 3.33 -8.53 -5.30
CA ASP A 152 3.63 -9.92 -5.64
C ASP A 152 3.89 -10.11 -7.14
N SER A 153 3.17 -9.40 -8.00
CA SER A 153 3.45 -9.36 -9.43
C SER A 153 4.81 -8.73 -9.73
N THR A 154 5.20 -7.68 -8.99
CA THR A 154 6.52 -7.05 -9.13
C THR A 154 7.64 -7.96 -8.64
N ARG A 155 7.43 -8.72 -7.56
CA ARG A 155 8.37 -9.74 -7.07
C ARG A 155 8.57 -10.83 -8.11
N LEU A 156 7.49 -11.37 -8.69
CA LEU A 156 7.58 -12.33 -9.80
C LEU A 156 8.39 -11.78 -10.96
N ARG A 157 8.12 -10.54 -11.36
CA ARG A 157 8.87 -9.85 -12.41
C ARG A 157 10.36 -9.78 -12.10
N SER A 158 10.72 -9.43 -10.87
CA SER A 158 12.11 -9.36 -10.41
C SER A 158 12.81 -10.72 -10.46
N GLU A 159 12.14 -11.78 -9.99
CA GLU A 159 12.71 -13.12 -10.00
C GLU A 159 12.89 -13.68 -11.44
N LEU A 160 11.92 -13.42 -12.32
CA LEU A 160 12.09 -13.77 -13.74
C LEU A 160 13.25 -13.01 -14.39
N ALA A 161 13.39 -11.71 -14.11
CA ALA A 161 14.52 -10.92 -14.63
C ALA A 161 15.86 -11.49 -14.17
N LYS A 162 16.00 -11.84 -12.90
CA LYS A 162 17.19 -12.49 -12.36
C LYS A 162 17.45 -13.86 -13.03
N HIS A 163 16.40 -14.68 -13.13
CA HIS A 163 16.51 -16.02 -13.70
C HIS A 163 17.01 -16.00 -15.16
N PHE A 164 16.51 -15.07 -15.97
CA PHE A 164 16.89 -14.93 -17.37
C PHE A 164 18.12 -14.03 -17.62
N GLY A 165 18.66 -13.41 -16.56
CA GLY A 165 19.81 -12.51 -16.68
C GLY A 165 19.52 -11.25 -17.51
N VAL A 166 18.28 -10.73 -17.44
CA VAL A 166 17.83 -9.54 -18.16
C VAL A 166 17.42 -8.42 -17.21
N SER A 167 17.27 -7.20 -17.76
CA SER A 167 16.72 -6.08 -16.99
C SER A 167 15.22 -6.31 -16.68
N MET A 168 14.71 -5.70 -15.62
CA MET A 168 13.27 -5.77 -15.29
C MET A 168 12.39 -5.22 -16.42
N ASP A 169 12.88 -4.28 -17.21
CA ASP A 169 12.12 -3.69 -18.32
C ASP A 169 11.92 -4.68 -19.49
N ALA A 170 12.77 -5.68 -19.58
CA ALA A 170 12.64 -6.76 -20.57
C ALA A 170 11.56 -7.79 -20.17
N VAL A 171 11.02 -7.72 -18.96
CA VAL A 171 10.01 -8.66 -18.43
C VAL A 171 8.67 -7.97 -18.32
N GLU A 172 7.67 -8.45 -19.07
CA GLU A 172 6.35 -7.85 -19.20
C GLU A 172 5.24 -8.82 -18.80
N ASN A 173 4.07 -8.26 -18.47
CA ASN A 173 2.83 -9.01 -18.21
C ASN A 173 2.91 -10.06 -17.11
N CYS A 174 3.79 -9.88 -16.13
CA CYS A 174 3.85 -10.72 -14.95
C CYS A 174 2.65 -10.43 -14.06
N ARG A 175 1.83 -11.44 -13.79
CA ARG A 175 0.63 -11.32 -12.98
C ARG A 175 0.56 -12.44 -11.96
N THR A 176 0.24 -12.06 -10.73
CA THR A 176 -0.14 -12.96 -9.65
C THR A 176 -1.53 -12.59 -9.18
N TYR A 177 -2.35 -13.57 -8.85
CA TYR A 177 -3.72 -13.41 -8.38
C TYR A 177 -3.96 -14.30 -7.17
N GLY A 178 -5.04 -14.03 -6.42
CA GLY A 178 -5.42 -14.81 -5.25
C GLY A 178 -4.87 -14.28 -3.95
N GLY A 179 -5.02 -15.06 -2.88
CA GLY A 179 -4.60 -14.67 -1.54
C GLY A 179 -3.08 -14.58 -1.42
N HIS A 180 -2.58 -13.58 -0.67
CA HIS A 180 -1.16 -13.38 -0.42
C HIS A 180 -0.58 -14.51 0.45
N GLY A 181 -0.07 -15.57 -0.18
CA GLY A 181 0.46 -16.79 0.46
C GLY A 181 0.36 -18.01 -0.45
N GLU A 182 0.13 -19.17 0.13
CA GLU A 182 0.07 -20.47 -0.60
C GLU A 182 -1.07 -20.57 -1.63
N GLN A 183 -2.08 -19.71 -1.52
CA GLN A 183 -3.22 -19.64 -2.45
C GLN A 183 -2.97 -18.70 -3.62
N MET A 184 -1.77 -18.16 -3.75
CA MET A 184 -1.40 -17.27 -4.85
C MET A 184 -1.28 -18.06 -6.15
N ALA A 185 -1.98 -17.63 -7.18
CA ALA A 185 -1.87 -18.16 -8.53
C ALA A 185 -0.92 -17.31 -9.38
N VAL A 186 0.08 -17.95 -9.96
CA VAL A 186 1.05 -17.32 -10.87
C VAL A 186 0.64 -17.63 -12.32
N PHE A 187 0.44 -16.59 -13.12
CA PHE A 187 0.12 -16.72 -14.53
C PHE A 187 1.39 -16.57 -15.38
N ALA A 188 2.24 -17.60 -15.34
CA ALA A 188 3.49 -17.62 -16.09
C ALA A 188 3.27 -17.53 -17.62
N SER A 189 2.19 -18.12 -18.14
CA SER A 189 1.84 -18.10 -19.58
C SER A 189 1.55 -16.70 -20.13
N THR A 190 1.25 -15.72 -19.29
CA THR A 190 1.06 -14.33 -19.73
C THR A 190 2.35 -13.53 -19.73
N ALA A 191 3.39 -13.98 -19.03
CA ALA A 191 4.66 -13.29 -18.93
C ALA A 191 5.40 -13.34 -20.27
N LYS A 192 6.09 -12.24 -20.58
CA LYS A 192 6.98 -12.14 -21.73
C LYS A 192 8.36 -11.72 -21.26
N VAL A 193 9.39 -12.32 -21.86
CA VAL A 193 10.78 -11.92 -21.67
C VAL A 193 11.35 -11.56 -23.04
N ASN A 194 11.86 -10.34 -23.18
CA ASN A 194 12.30 -9.79 -24.48
C ASN A 194 11.21 -9.92 -25.57
N GLY A 195 9.94 -9.65 -25.21
CA GLY A 195 8.79 -9.71 -26.11
C GLY A 195 8.31 -11.12 -26.48
N LYS A 196 8.96 -12.19 -25.98
CA LYS A 196 8.58 -13.58 -26.25
C LYS A 196 7.81 -14.16 -25.08
N HIS A 197 6.72 -14.90 -25.34
CA HIS A 197 5.98 -15.62 -24.30
C HIS A 197 6.81 -16.75 -23.71
N GLU A 198 6.76 -16.87 -22.38
CA GLU A 198 7.50 -17.89 -21.63
C GLU A 198 6.83 -19.27 -21.58
N SER A 199 5.74 -19.47 -22.33
CA SER A 199 5.05 -20.76 -22.42
C SER A 199 5.92 -21.95 -22.87
N ARG A 200 7.15 -21.69 -23.35
CA ARG A 200 8.15 -22.72 -23.69
C ARG A 200 9.21 -22.96 -22.60
N SER A 201 9.26 -22.16 -21.55
CA SER A 201 10.22 -22.36 -20.46
C SER A 201 9.73 -23.34 -19.40
N GLU A 202 8.42 -23.60 -19.31
CA GLU A 202 7.87 -24.62 -18.43
C GLU A 202 8.45 -26.01 -18.73
N GLU A 203 8.74 -26.34 -19.98
CA GLU A 203 9.45 -27.58 -20.35
C GLU A 203 10.89 -27.65 -19.81
N ARG A 204 11.54 -26.53 -19.52
CA ARG A 204 12.87 -26.50 -18.89
C ARG A 204 12.80 -26.62 -17.38
N PHE A 205 11.75 -26.10 -16.74
CA PHE A 205 11.57 -26.21 -15.29
C PHE A 205 11.31 -27.64 -14.85
N SER A 206 10.53 -28.40 -15.62
CA SER A 206 10.29 -29.81 -15.30
C SER A 206 11.49 -30.73 -15.55
N ARG A 207 12.42 -30.37 -16.42
CA ARG A 207 13.62 -31.16 -16.72
C ARG A 207 14.79 -30.95 -15.77
N ASN A 208 14.80 -29.87 -14.98
CA ASN A 208 15.86 -29.60 -14.00
C ASN A 208 15.42 -29.94 -12.55
N ALA A 209 14.24 -30.51 -12.37
CA ALA A 209 13.71 -30.99 -11.09
C ALA A 209 13.79 -32.52 -10.92
N GLU A 210 14.40 -33.24 -11.88
CA GLU A 210 14.88 -34.61 -11.79
C GLU A 210 16.42 -34.62 -11.64
#